data_6d9ac5b702bae3948f56d1e21d84527c
#
_entry.id   6d9ac5b702bae3948f56d1e21d84527c
#
_cell.length_a   1.000
_cell.length_b   1.000
_cell.length_c   1.000
_cell.angle_alpha   90.00
_cell.angle_beta   90.00
_cell.angle_gamma   90.00
#
_symmetry.space_group_name_H-M   'P 1'
#
loop_
_entity.id
_entity.type
_entity.pdbx_description
1 polymer ?
#
loop_
_entity_poly.entity_id
_entity_poly.type
_entity_poly.pdbx_seq_one_letter_code
_entity_poly.pdbx_strand_id
1 'polypeptide(L)'
;LLAVQQGKSDIVMAGVTVNDDRLLVMDFSTSYANGVQVVIVKEGSDITIDNMGEGLIGTQRGTTGNIYCTDDYGEEHVMAYDDGFTAVQALMNGQVDCVVIDNAPAQEFVKNNAGLTILDTEYANEDYAIGLNKGNTALLDAINTALNELISDGTVQTIIDKYIPAE
;
A
#
# COMPACT_ATOMS: atom_id res chain seq x y z
N LEU A 1 7.56 -3.72 9.34
CA LEU A 1 8.17 -5.03 9.07
C LEU A 1 9.35 -5.32 10.00
N LEU A 2 10.30 -4.38 10.12
CA LEU A 2 11.52 -4.56 10.90
C LEU A 2 11.27 -4.99 12.37
N ALA A 3 10.22 -4.50 13.02
CA ALA A 3 9.88 -4.86 14.40
C ALA A 3 9.55 -6.37 14.53
N VAL A 4 8.88 -6.95 13.54
CA VAL A 4 8.57 -8.38 13.51
C VAL A 4 9.85 -9.19 13.27
N GLN A 5 10.67 -8.79 12.31
CA GLN A 5 11.95 -9.46 12.03
C GLN A 5 12.90 -9.43 13.22
N GLN A 6 12.87 -8.38 14.05
CA GLN A 6 13.67 -8.24 15.27
C GLN A 6 13.04 -8.89 16.51
N GLY A 7 11.87 -9.53 16.37
CA GLY A 7 11.16 -10.15 17.51
C GLY A 7 10.60 -9.14 18.53
N LYS A 8 10.43 -7.87 18.13
CA LYS A 8 9.80 -6.83 18.97
C LYS A 8 8.28 -6.82 18.87
N SER A 9 7.75 -7.46 17.83
CA SER A 9 6.33 -7.69 17.59
C SER A 9 6.18 -9.11 17.04
N ASP A 10 5.14 -9.81 17.43
CA ASP A 10 4.88 -11.17 16.96
C ASP A 10 4.31 -11.19 15.55
N ILE A 11 3.50 -10.18 15.21
CA ILE A 11 2.84 -10.05 13.91
C ILE A 11 2.87 -8.59 13.42
N VAL A 12 2.64 -8.42 12.13
CA VAL A 12 2.25 -7.14 11.52
C VAL A 12 1.00 -7.35 10.66
N MET A 13 -0.04 -6.53 10.91
CA MET A 13 -1.29 -6.51 10.17
C MET A 13 -1.63 -5.04 9.86
N ALA A 14 -1.24 -4.58 8.69
CA ALA A 14 -1.28 -3.16 8.32
C ALA A 14 -1.26 -2.96 6.79
N GLY A 15 -2.12 -3.69 6.06
CA GLY A 15 -2.09 -3.67 4.61
C GLY A 15 -0.71 -4.08 4.06
N VAL A 16 -0.17 -5.19 4.58
CA VAL A 16 1.18 -5.64 4.19
C VAL A 16 1.07 -6.53 2.97
N THR A 17 1.56 -6.03 1.86
CA THR A 17 1.64 -6.75 0.58
C THR A 17 2.60 -7.93 0.68
N VAL A 18 2.15 -9.07 0.17
CA VAL A 18 3.00 -10.25 -0.04
C VAL A 18 3.77 -10.06 -1.34
N ASN A 19 5.10 -10.12 -1.28
CA ASN A 19 5.98 -10.14 -2.45
C ASN A 19 7.20 -11.04 -2.20
N ASP A 20 7.93 -11.36 -3.27
CA ASP A 20 9.04 -12.32 -3.24
C ASP A 20 10.14 -11.90 -2.27
N ASP A 21 10.52 -10.64 -2.23
CA ASP A 21 11.58 -10.14 -1.33
C ASP A 21 11.18 -10.27 0.14
N ARG A 22 9.92 -9.95 0.46
CA ARG A 22 9.39 -10.11 1.82
C ARG A 22 9.28 -11.58 2.22
N LEU A 23 8.92 -12.47 1.28
CA LEU A 23 8.87 -13.91 1.51
C LEU A 23 10.25 -14.52 1.82
N LEU A 24 11.34 -13.89 1.45
CA LEU A 24 12.69 -14.35 1.84
C LEU A 24 12.94 -14.22 3.35
N VAL A 25 12.35 -13.21 3.99
CA VAL A 25 12.67 -12.80 5.37
C VAL A 25 11.48 -12.89 6.35
N MET A 26 10.27 -13.13 5.86
CA MET A 26 9.05 -13.23 6.65
C MET A 26 8.19 -14.38 6.15
N ASP A 27 7.28 -14.86 7.00
CA ASP A 27 6.17 -15.72 6.61
C ASP A 27 4.88 -14.90 6.61
N PHE A 28 3.91 -15.30 5.79
CA PHE A 28 2.64 -14.60 5.64
C PHE A 28 1.46 -15.54 5.80
N SER A 29 0.38 -15.05 6.37
CA SER A 29 -0.89 -15.75 6.44
C SER A 29 -1.55 -15.88 5.06
N THR A 30 -2.67 -16.58 5.01
CA THR A 30 -3.66 -16.42 3.93
C THR A 30 -3.98 -14.95 3.75
N SER A 31 -4.12 -14.48 2.48
CA SER A 31 -4.56 -13.13 2.18
C SER A 31 -5.95 -12.87 2.74
N TYR A 32 -6.15 -11.68 3.35
CA TYR A 32 -7.44 -11.28 3.91
C TYR A 32 -8.10 -10.12 3.17
N ALA A 33 -7.35 -9.40 2.35
CA ALA A 33 -7.84 -8.29 1.53
C ALA A 33 -6.95 -8.05 0.33
N ASN A 34 -7.49 -7.38 -0.67
CA ASN A 34 -6.72 -6.87 -1.79
C ASN A 34 -6.50 -5.37 -1.62
N GLY A 35 -5.30 -4.91 -1.93
CA GLY A 35 -4.94 -3.51 -2.05
C GLY A 35 -4.73 -3.11 -3.50
N VAL A 36 -4.87 -1.82 -3.76
CA VAL A 36 -4.61 -1.24 -5.08
C VAL A 36 -3.74 -0.01 -4.88
N GLN A 37 -2.59 0.03 -5.55
CA GLN A 37 -1.79 1.24 -5.64
C GLN A 37 -2.40 2.14 -6.70
N VAL A 38 -2.63 3.39 -6.36
CA VAL A 38 -3.22 4.41 -7.24
C VAL A 38 -2.34 5.64 -7.31
N VAL A 39 -2.63 6.52 -8.26
CA VAL A 39 -1.89 7.76 -8.49
C VAL A 39 -2.77 8.95 -8.15
N ILE A 40 -2.35 9.76 -7.18
CA ILE A 40 -2.96 11.05 -6.87
C ILE A 40 -2.25 12.13 -7.70
N VAL A 41 -3.04 12.96 -8.37
CA VAL A 41 -2.56 14.12 -9.13
C VAL A 41 -3.36 15.37 -8.75
N LYS A 42 -2.89 16.55 -9.18
CA LYS A 42 -3.71 17.77 -9.11
C LYS A 42 -4.82 17.71 -10.16
N GLU A 43 -6.00 18.23 -9.83
CA GLU A 43 -7.09 18.38 -10.81
C GLU A 43 -6.61 19.17 -12.03
N GLY A 44 -6.94 18.65 -13.23
CA GLY A 44 -6.51 19.25 -14.50
C GLY A 44 -5.05 19.00 -14.87
N SER A 45 -4.35 18.10 -14.15
CA SER A 45 -3.03 17.63 -14.55
C SER A 45 -3.10 16.76 -15.81
N ASP A 46 -2.09 16.85 -16.66
CA ASP A 46 -1.93 15.99 -17.85
C ASP A 46 -1.15 14.69 -17.52
N ILE A 47 -0.85 14.43 -16.24
CA ILE A 47 -0.16 13.22 -15.79
C ILE A 47 -1.06 12.01 -15.97
N THR A 48 -0.49 10.95 -16.51
CA THR A 48 -1.08 9.61 -16.71
C THR A 48 -0.08 8.55 -16.23
N ILE A 49 -0.50 7.31 -16.14
CA ILE A 49 0.41 6.18 -15.84
C ILE A 49 1.55 6.11 -16.87
N ASP A 50 1.26 6.40 -18.15
CA ASP A 50 2.24 6.27 -19.22
C ASP A 50 3.33 7.36 -19.18
N ASN A 51 3.05 8.55 -18.63
CA ASN A 51 3.99 9.68 -18.65
C ASN A 51 4.48 10.13 -17.26
N MET A 52 3.96 9.54 -16.16
CA MET A 52 4.33 9.97 -14.81
C MET A 52 5.83 9.84 -14.51
N GLY A 53 6.52 8.92 -15.18
CA GLY A 53 7.98 8.76 -15.07
C GLY A 53 8.81 9.87 -15.73
N GLU A 54 8.19 10.81 -16.44
CA GLU A 54 8.88 12.00 -16.98
C GLU A 54 9.03 13.11 -15.91
N GLY A 55 8.31 13.01 -14.80
CA GLY A 55 8.30 13.93 -13.67
C GLY A 55 8.85 13.34 -12.38
N LEU A 56 8.48 13.94 -11.25
CA LEU A 56 8.82 13.49 -9.91
C LEU A 56 7.61 12.81 -9.24
N ILE A 57 7.81 11.60 -8.78
CA ILE A 57 6.80 10.76 -8.13
C ILE A 57 7.03 10.77 -6.63
N GLY A 58 6.07 11.25 -5.86
CA GLY A 58 6.07 11.15 -4.40
C GLY A 58 5.60 9.77 -3.95
N THR A 59 6.29 9.15 -3.00
CA THR A 59 5.92 7.86 -2.42
C THR A 59 6.15 7.84 -0.93
N GLN A 60 5.54 6.90 -0.22
CA GLN A 60 5.89 6.63 1.18
C GLN A 60 7.05 5.62 1.24
N ARG A 61 8.11 5.99 1.95
CA ARG A 61 9.34 5.19 2.10
C ARG A 61 9.05 3.77 2.59
N GLY A 62 9.61 2.77 1.88
CA GLY A 62 9.55 1.36 2.27
C GLY A 62 8.21 0.67 2.03
N THR A 63 7.27 1.33 1.35
CA THR A 63 6.04 0.70 0.84
C THR A 63 6.29 0.05 -0.52
N THR A 64 5.37 -0.79 -0.96
CA THR A 64 5.42 -1.39 -2.31
C THR A 64 5.30 -0.33 -3.41
N GLY A 65 4.48 0.71 -3.22
CA GLY A 65 4.43 1.84 -4.14
C GLY A 65 5.79 2.53 -4.32
N ASN A 66 6.58 2.67 -3.24
CA ASN A 66 7.95 3.18 -3.36
C ASN A 66 8.86 2.22 -4.14
N ILE A 67 8.78 0.91 -3.86
CA ILE A 67 9.60 -0.10 -4.55
C ILE A 67 9.26 -0.13 -6.04
N TYR A 68 7.97 -0.29 -6.38
CA TYR A 68 7.53 -0.37 -7.78
C TYR A 68 7.88 0.88 -8.58
N CYS A 69 7.63 2.07 -8.04
CA CYS A 69 8.02 3.30 -8.75
C CYS A 69 9.53 3.40 -8.97
N THR A 70 10.33 2.96 -7.99
CA THR A 70 11.80 2.97 -8.14
C THR A 70 12.26 1.97 -9.19
N ASP A 71 11.65 0.78 -9.24
CA ASP A 71 11.97 -0.25 -10.23
C ASP A 71 11.53 0.13 -11.65
N ASP A 72 10.35 0.77 -11.77
CA ASP A 72 9.78 1.13 -13.07
C ASP A 72 10.38 2.41 -13.67
N TYR A 73 10.70 3.41 -12.82
CA TYR A 73 11.06 4.76 -13.29
C TYR A 73 12.46 5.22 -12.88
N GLY A 74 13.14 4.50 -11.96
CA GLY A 74 14.46 4.87 -11.43
C GLY A 74 14.41 5.76 -10.19
N GLU A 75 15.47 5.69 -9.37
CA GLU A 75 15.56 6.44 -8.10
C GLU A 75 15.53 7.97 -8.31
N GLU A 76 16.01 8.45 -9.45
CA GLU A 76 16.05 9.87 -9.79
C GLU A 76 14.66 10.49 -9.99
N HIS A 77 13.64 9.69 -10.29
CA HIS A 77 12.26 10.11 -10.47
C HIS A 77 11.40 9.92 -9.20
N VAL A 78 11.94 9.30 -8.14
CA VAL A 78 11.16 8.92 -6.96
C VAL A 78 11.61 9.66 -5.70
N MET A 79 10.70 10.45 -5.14
CA MET A 79 10.89 11.16 -3.86
C MET A 79 10.19 10.41 -2.74
N ALA A 80 10.96 9.67 -1.92
CA ALA A 80 10.44 8.88 -0.81
C ALA A 80 10.33 9.72 0.48
N TYR A 81 9.09 9.91 0.96
CA TYR A 81 8.76 10.62 2.19
C TYR A 81 8.52 9.63 3.35
N ASP A 82 8.59 10.11 4.58
CA ASP A 82 8.43 9.25 5.76
C ASP A 82 6.99 8.77 5.97
N ASP A 83 6.02 9.54 5.46
CA ASP A 83 4.59 9.19 5.47
C ASP A 83 3.85 9.72 4.24
N GLY A 84 2.64 9.17 4.00
CA GLY A 84 1.80 9.54 2.86
C GLY A 84 1.29 11.00 2.94
N PHE A 85 1.04 11.52 4.14
CA PHE A 85 0.61 12.91 4.32
C PHE A 85 1.67 13.88 3.80
N THR A 86 2.93 13.66 4.15
CA THR A 86 4.06 14.49 3.70
C THR A 86 4.24 14.41 2.17
N ALA A 87 4.05 13.22 1.57
CA ALA A 87 4.08 13.05 0.11
C ALA A 87 2.96 13.87 -0.57
N VAL A 88 1.73 13.81 -0.05
CA VAL A 88 0.60 14.57 -0.59
C VAL A 88 0.81 16.10 -0.40
N GLN A 89 1.38 16.54 0.73
CA GLN A 89 1.75 17.95 0.91
C GLN A 89 2.80 18.40 -0.11
N ALA A 90 3.75 17.54 -0.46
CA ALA A 90 4.76 17.82 -1.49
C ALA A 90 4.09 17.98 -2.88
N LEU A 91 3.10 17.15 -3.21
CA LEU A 91 2.30 17.30 -4.43
C LEU A 91 1.55 18.64 -4.45
N MET A 92 0.87 18.99 -3.38
CA MET A 92 0.13 20.26 -3.28
C MET A 92 1.06 21.47 -3.46
N ASN A 93 2.28 21.40 -2.93
CA ASN A 93 3.31 22.45 -3.04
C ASN A 93 4.07 22.42 -4.38
N GLY A 94 3.81 21.46 -5.26
CA GLY A 94 4.50 21.34 -6.55
C GLY A 94 5.96 20.88 -6.46
N GLN A 95 6.29 20.15 -5.40
CA GLN A 95 7.60 19.53 -5.22
C GLN A 95 7.71 18.16 -5.91
N VAL A 96 6.56 17.52 -6.13
CA VAL A 96 6.38 16.33 -6.96
C VAL A 96 5.16 16.53 -7.86
N ASP A 97 5.08 15.76 -8.94
CA ASP A 97 4.06 15.90 -9.98
C ASP A 97 2.86 14.97 -9.73
N CYS A 98 3.10 13.85 -9.06
CA CYS A 98 2.08 12.90 -8.61
C CYS A 98 2.51 12.19 -7.32
N VAL A 99 1.58 11.43 -6.70
CA VAL A 99 1.86 10.57 -5.54
C VAL A 99 1.30 9.18 -5.80
N VAL A 100 2.12 8.14 -5.64
CA VAL A 100 1.68 6.74 -5.65
C VAL A 100 1.51 6.26 -4.22
N ILE A 101 0.31 5.77 -3.91
CA ILE A 101 -0.07 5.29 -2.59
C ILE A 101 -1.24 4.31 -2.69
N ASP A 102 -1.49 3.53 -1.66
CA ASP A 102 -2.66 2.65 -1.57
C ASP A 102 -3.98 3.44 -1.67
N ASN A 103 -4.99 2.85 -2.34
CA ASN A 103 -6.26 3.50 -2.67
C ASN A 103 -7.03 3.98 -1.43
N ALA A 104 -7.11 3.18 -0.36
CA ALA A 104 -7.86 3.57 0.82
C ALA A 104 -7.35 4.88 1.46
N PRO A 105 -6.06 5.07 1.76
CA PRO A 105 -5.55 6.37 2.19
C PRO A 105 -5.62 7.45 1.09
N ALA A 106 -5.48 7.09 -0.20
CA ALA A 106 -5.60 8.05 -1.31
C ALA A 106 -6.96 8.73 -1.32
N GLN A 107 -8.04 7.96 -1.18
CA GLN A 107 -9.41 8.48 -1.10
C GLN A 107 -9.58 9.47 0.05
N GLU A 108 -9.07 9.16 1.24
CA GLU A 108 -9.12 10.07 2.39
C GLU A 108 -8.30 11.35 2.15
N PHE A 109 -7.15 11.26 1.49
CA PHE A 109 -6.36 12.44 1.14
C PHE A 109 -7.09 13.33 0.14
N VAL A 110 -7.65 12.78 -0.93
CA VAL A 110 -8.39 13.55 -1.95
C VAL A 110 -9.65 14.17 -1.35
N LYS A 111 -10.40 13.44 -0.54
CA LYS A 111 -11.59 13.95 0.15
C LYS A 111 -11.29 15.16 1.06
N ASN A 112 -10.12 15.17 1.70
CA ASN A 112 -9.74 16.22 2.66
C ASN A 112 -8.88 17.34 2.05
N ASN A 113 -8.48 17.24 0.78
CA ASN A 113 -7.65 18.23 0.09
C ASN A 113 -8.24 18.56 -1.27
N ALA A 114 -8.96 19.67 -1.36
CA ALA A 114 -9.54 20.14 -2.62
C ALA A 114 -8.44 20.38 -3.68
N GLY A 115 -8.76 20.10 -4.94
CA GLY A 115 -7.84 20.27 -6.07
C GLY A 115 -6.94 19.06 -6.32
N LEU A 116 -7.19 17.94 -5.64
CA LEU A 116 -6.57 16.65 -5.92
C LEU A 116 -7.59 15.66 -6.48
N THR A 117 -7.13 14.75 -7.30
CA THR A 117 -7.92 13.63 -7.84
C THR A 117 -7.06 12.37 -7.93
N ILE A 118 -7.72 11.22 -7.98
CA ILE A 118 -7.08 9.93 -8.24
C ILE A 118 -7.27 9.63 -9.72
N LEU A 119 -6.24 9.10 -10.39
CA LEU A 119 -6.37 8.62 -11.78
C LEU A 119 -7.28 7.39 -11.81
N ASP A 120 -8.13 7.28 -12.84
CA ASP A 120 -9.04 6.14 -13.03
C ASP A 120 -8.30 4.81 -13.30
N THR A 121 -7.01 4.86 -13.66
CA THR A 121 -6.18 3.68 -13.94
C THR A 121 -5.46 3.24 -12.67
N GLU A 122 -5.66 1.98 -12.29
CA GLU A 122 -4.93 1.34 -11.19
C GLU A 122 -3.45 1.16 -11.57
N TYR A 123 -2.54 1.46 -10.64
CA TYR A 123 -1.10 1.30 -10.87
C TYR A 123 -0.65 -0.15 -10.60
N ALA A 124 -1.04 -0.73 -9.47
CA ALA A 124 -0.73 -2.12 -9.12
C ALA A 124 -1.80 -2.72 -8.19
N ASN A 125 -2.07 -4.02 -8.38
CA ASN A 125 -2.94 -4.80 -7.50
C ASN A 125 -2.10 -5.67 -6.57
N GLU A 126 -2.48 -5.77 -5.32
CA GLU A 126 -1.71 -6.40 -4.24
C GLU A 126 -2.58 -7.27 -3.35
N ASP A 127 -1.99 -8.34 -2.82
CA ASP A 127 -2.60 -9.18 -1.79
C ASP A 127 -2.07 -8.78 -0.41
N TYR A 128 -2.96 -8.44 0.52
CA TYR A 128 -2.62 -8.12 1.91
C TYR A 128 -2.75 -9.33 2.81
N ALA A 129 -1.69 -9.62 3.57
CA ALA A 129 -1.64 -10.70 4.54
C ALA A 129 -1.02 -10.26 5.87
N ILE A 130 -1.19 -11.09 6.89
CA ILE A 130 -0.55 -10.89 8.19
C ILE A 130 0.88 -11.42 8.11
N GLY A 131 1.87 -10.55 8.33
CA GLY A 131 3.29 -10.92 8.33
C GLY A 131 3.75 -11.39 9.71
N LEU A 132 4.58 -12.43 9.72
CA LEU A 132 5.17 -13.03 10.92
C LEU A 132 6.69 -13.19 10.74
N ASN A 133 7.38 -13.35 11.86
CA ASN A 133 8.80 -13.75 11.80
C ASN A 133 8.96 -15.12 11.15
N LYS A 134 9.97 -15.23 10.29
CA LYS A 134 10.26 -16.46 9.53
C LYS A 134 10.41 -17.67 10.43
N GLY A 135 9.69 -18.75 10.08
CA GLY A 135 9.74 -20.03 10.78
C GLY A 135 8.85 -20.17 12.01
N ASN A 136 8.03 -19.17 12.36
CA ASN A 136 7.04 -19.27 13.44
C ASN A 136 5.77 -20.00 12.96
N THR A 137 5.91 -21.26 12.58
CA THR A 137 4.85 -22.06 11.96
C THR A 137 3.66 -22.29 12.89
N ALA A 138 3.88 -22.47 14.19
CA ALA A 138 2.79 -22.69 15.14
C ALA A 138 1.84 -21.50 15.23
N LEU A 139 2.38 -20.27 15.25
CA LEU A 139 1.56 -19.05 15.24
C LEU A 139 0.90 -18.84 13.88
N LEU A 140 1.62 -19.11 12.79
CA LEU A 140 1.09 -19.02 11.43
C LEU A 140 -0.11 -19.95 11.22
N ASP A 141 -0.01 -21.20 11.66
CA ASP A 141 -1.09 -22.20 11.56
C ASP A 141 -2.32 -21.78 12.37
N ALA A 142 -2.11 -21.25 13.58
CA ALA A 142 -3.19 -20.75 14.41
C ALA A 142 -3.91 -19.55 13.79
N ILE A 143 -3.15 -18.60 13.24
CA ILE A 143 -3.68 -17.43 12.52
C ILE A 143 -4.45 -17.87 11.27
N ASN A 144 -3.89 -18.76 10.45
CA ASN A 144 -4.54 -19.23 9.23
C ASN A 144 -5.84 -19.99 9.54
N THR A 145 -5.86 -20.79 10.62
CA THR A 145 -7.07 -21.48 11.06
C THR A 145 -8.19 -20.48 11.38
N ALA A 146 -7.92 -19.51 12.24
CA ALA A 146 -8.90 -18.48 12.63
C ALA A 146 -9.29 -17.59 11.44
N LEU A 147 -8.32 -17.17 10.62
CA LEU A 147 -8.56 -16.29 9.47
C LEU A 147 -9.43 -16.99 8.41
N ASN A 148 -9.16 -18.26 8.10
CA ASN A 148 -9.95 -19.02 7.15
C ASN A 148 -11.41 -19.24 7.62
N GLU A 149 -11.64 -19.40 8.92
CA GLU A 149 -13.00 -19.44 9.50
C GLU A 149 -13.71 -18.09 9.28
N LEU A 150 -13.06 -16.96 9.61
CA LEU A 150 -13.61 -15.61 9.46
C LEU A 150 -13.80 -15.19 7.98
N ILE A 151 -12.99 -15.71 7.06
CA ILE A 151 -13.19 -15.52 5.62
C ILE A 151 -14.41 -16.33 5.16
N SER A 152 -14.49 -17.58 5.57
CA SER A 152 -15.55 -18.50 5.11
C SER A 152 -16.95 -18.12 5.62
N ASP A 153 -17.06 -17.52 6.80
CA ASP A 153 -18.33 -17.07 7.37
C ASP A 153 -18.72 -15.63 6.96
N GLY A 154 -17.88 -14.95 6.16
CA GLY A 154 -18.10 -13.60 5.65
C GLY A 154 -17.76 -12.47 6.63
N THR A 155 -17.21 -12.77 7.80
CA THR A 155 -16.85 -11.76 8.81
C THR A 155 -15.78 -10.82 8.28
N VAL A 156 -14.74 -11.34 7.61
CA VAL A 156 -13.67 -10.50 7.01
C VAL A 156 -14.27 -9.55 5.99
N GLN A 157 -15.13 -10.02 5.09
CA GLN A 157 -15.77 -9.16 4.08
C GLN A 157 -16.64 -8.07 4.74
N THR A 158 -17.40 -8.41 5.78
CA THR A 158 -18.20 -7.44 6.54
C THR A 158 -17.34 -6.33 7.16
N ILE A 159 -16.15 -6.68 7.65
CA ILE A 159 -15.21 -5.69 8.20
C ILE A 159 -14.63 -4.80 7.08
N ILE A 160 -14.24 -5.40 5.96
CA ILE A 160 -13.73 -4.66 4.79
C ILE A 160 -14.78 -3.66 4.31
N ASP A 161 -16.01 -4.09 4.06
CA ASP A 161 -17.11 -3.24 3.58
C ASP A 161 -17.43 -2.08 4.52
N LYS A 162 -17.17 -2.26 5.80
CA LYS A 162 -17.39 -1.22 6.81
C LYS A 162 -16.33 -0.11 6.77
N TYR A 163 -15.07 -0.46 6.51
CA TYR A 163 -13.93 0.47 6.61
C TYR A 163 -13.37 0.88 5.26
N ILE A 164 -13.57 0.07 4.24
CA ILE A 164 -13.16 0.28 2.85
C ILE A 164 -14.37 -0.04 1.98
N PRO A 165 -15.44 0.79 2.03
CA PRO A 165 -16.64 0.53 1.23
C PRO A 165 -16.28 0.56 -0.25
N ALA A 166 -16.85 -0.40 -1.01
CA ALA A 166 -16.83 -0.33 -2.46
C ALA A 166 -17.59 0.93 -2.93
N GLU A 167 -17.07 1.61 -3.94
CA GLU A 167 -17.74 2.75 -4.59
C GLU A 167 -18.99 2.33 -5.34
#